data_7aecd5a098fa0d1e532129158e6ce58c
#
_entry.id   7aecd5a098fa0d1e532129158e6ce58c
#
_cell.length_a   1.000
_cell.length_b   1.000
_cell.length_c   1.000
_cell.angle_alpha   90.00
_cell.angle_beta   90.00
_cell.angle_gamma   90.00
#
_symmetry.space_group_name_H-M   'P 1'
#
loop_
_entity.id
_entity.type
_entity.pdbx_description
1 polymer ?
#
loop_
_entity_poly.entity_id
_entity_poly.type
_entity_poly.pdbx_seq_one_letter_code
_entity_poly.pdbx_strand_id
1 'polypeptide(L)'
;GEKAVAKEELKAAAEDAKAAIDANDNLTDAEKQAAKDAVDAKVAKANDAIDAATKADEVDAATLAGEKAVAKEEVKAAAADAKAAIDANDNLTDAEKQAAKDAVDAEVAKANDAIDAATKADEVETATLAGEKAVAKEELKAAAEDAKKAIDANDNLTPEEKAAAKDAVDAEVAKANEAIDAATKAEEVETATLVGEKAVAKEEVKAAAEDAKKAIDANDNLTDAEKQAAKDAVDAEVAKANEAIDAATKADEVDAATLAGEKAVAKEELKAAADDAKKAIDANDNLTPEEKAAAKAAVDAEVAKANEAIDAATKADEVETATLVGEKAVAKEELKAAADDAKKAIDANDNLTPEEKAVAKDAVDAEVAKANDAIDAAT
;
A
#
# COMPACT_ATOMS: atom_id res chain seq x y z
N GLY A 1 16.62 52.26 4.71
CA GLY A 1 17.88 51.98 4.08
C GLY A 1 18.09 50.48 3.92
N GLU A 2 19.32 50.07 3.68
CA GLU A 2 19.75 48.70 3.37
C GLU A 2 19.20 47.63 4.33
N LYS A 3 19.32 47.87 5.67
CA LYS A 3 18.78 46.93 6.66
C LYS A 3 17.27 46.70 6.55
N ALA A 4 16.50 47.71 6.15
CA ALA A 4 15.05 47.54 5.98
C ALA A 4 14.73 46.68 4.74
N VAL A 5 15.50 46.84 3.66
CA VAL A 5 15.38 46.01 2.43
C VAL A 5 15.76 44.59 2.77
N ALA A 6 16.90 44.35 3.40
CA ALA A 6 17.38 43.05 3.83
C ALA A 6 16.35 42.28 4.70
N LYS A 7 15.68 42.97 5.61
CA LYS A 7 14.63 42.36 6.45
C LYS A 7 13.37 41.98 5.64
N GLU A 8 13.01 42.76 4.62
CA GLU A 8 11.89 42.42 3.74
C GLU A 8 12.24 41.22 2.81
N GLU A 9 13.50 41.16 2.33
CA GLU A 9 14.00 39.99 1.56
C GLU A 9 13.92 38.70 2.41
N LEU A 10 14.46 38.73 3.62
CA LEU A 10 14.42 37.62 4.56
C LEU A 10 12.99 37.23 4.93
N LYS A 11 12.11 38.23 5.08
CA LYS A 11 10.68 37.98 5.33
C LYS A 11 10.03 37.28 4.15
N ALA A 12 10.32 37.68 2.91
CA ALA A 12 9.81 37.03 1.72
C ALA A 12 10.26 35.54 1.65
N ALA A 13 11.54 35.27 1.85
CA ALA A 13 12.07 33.91 1.94
C ALA A 13 11.38 33.09 3.03
N ALA A 14 11.09 33.67 4.17
CA ALA A 14 10.37 32.99 5.25
C ALA A 14 8.90 32.71 4.91
N GLU A 15 8.21 33.57 4.19
CA GLU A 15 6.84 33.37 3.74
C GLU A 15 6.79 32.20 2.69
N ASP A 16 7.76 32.15 1.77
CA ASP A 16 7.90 31.08 0.80
C ASP A 16 8.16 29.73 1.49
N ALA A 17 9.09 29.67 2.45
CA ALA A 17 9.35 28.47 3.25
C ALA A 17 8.12 28.03 4.05
N LYS A 18 7.36 28.95 4.61
CA LYS A 18 6.12 28.60 5.32
C LYS A 18 5.03 28.08 4.38
N ALA A 19 4.95 28.62 3.16
CA ALA A 19 4.03 28.11 2.15
C ALA A 19 4.42 26.67 1.73
N ALA A 20 5.71 26.39 1.56
CA ALA A 20 6.22 25.04 1.31
C ALA A 20 5.90 24.09 2.48
N ILE A 21 6.09 24.52 3.73
CA ILE A 21 5.72 23.75 4.93
C ILE A 21 4.21 23.45 4.96
N ASP A 22 3.37 24.41 4.59
CA ASP A 22 1.92 24.22 4.55
C ASP A 22 1.49 23.22 3.44
N ALA A 23 2.28 23.06 2.38
CA ALA A 23 2.08 22.09 1.31
C ALA A 23 2.43 20.63 1.70
N ASN A 24 3.20 20.41 2.76
CA ASN A 24 3.60 19.09 3.23
C ASN A 24 2.38 18.32 3.79
N ASP A 25 1.71 17.52 2.98
CA ASP A 25 0.40 16.94 3.26
C ASP A 25 0.42 15.80 4.30
N ASN A 26 1.57 15.16 4.51
CA ASN A 26 1.75 14.09 5.49
C ASN A 26 2.04 14.61 6.92
N LEU A 27 2.35 15.90 7.08
CA LEU A 27 2.54 16.52 8.39
C LEU A 27 1.20 16.93 9.03
N THR A 28 1.09 16.71 10.32
CA THR A 28 -0.01 17.23 11.13
C THR A 28 0.07 18.74 11.26
N ASP A 29 -1.05 19.40 11.57
CA ASP A 29 -1.09 20.85 11.81
C ASP A 29 -0.12 21.28 12.91
N ALA A 30 0.08 20.45 13.95
CA ALA A 30 1.02 20.72 15.03
C ALA A 30 2.48 20.67 14.55
N GLU A 31 2.82 19.73 13.68
CA GLU A 31 4.15 19.61 13.08
C GLU A 31 4.43 20.74 12.09
N LYS A 32 3.46 21.10 11.24
CA LYS A 32 3.54 22.28 10.37
C LYS A 32 3.76 23.55 11.19
N GLN A 33 3.02 23.71 12.28
CA GLN A 33 3.18 24.88 13.15
C GLN A 33 4.56 24.91 13.80
N ALA A 34 5.06 23.79 14.31
CA ALA A 34 6.40 23.70 14.90
C ALA A 34 7.51 24.04 13.88
N ALA A 35 7.37 23.58 12.63
CA ALA A 35 8.29 23.91 11.55
C ALA A 35 8.25 25.41 11.20
N LYS A 36 7.06 26.01 11.14
CA LYS A 36 6.90 27.45 10.90
C LYS A 36 7.47 28.29 12.05
N ASP A 37 7.29 27.86 13.29
CA ASP A 37 7.88 28.49 14.46
C ASP A 37 9.44 28.48 14.42
N ALA A 38 10.00 27.34 13.92
CA ALA A 38 11.43 27.23 13.71
C ALA A 38 11.94 28.20 12.64
N VAL A 39 11.21 28.37 11.52
CA VAL A 39 11.50 29.40 10.51
C VAL A 39 11.49 30.79 11.14
N ASP A 40 10.46 31.15 11.92
CA ASP A 40 10.35 32.44 12.59
C ASP A 40 11.52 32.69 13.56
N ALA A 41 11.96 31.66 14.26
CA ALA A 41 13.13 31.77 15.14
C ALA A 41 14.44 32.06 14.36
N LYS A 42 14.59 31.47 13.15
CA LYS A 42 15.76 31.80 12.28
C LYS A 42 15.69 33.22 11.74
N VAL A 43 14.50 33.67 11.34
CA VAL A 43 14.27 35.06 10.90
C VAL A 43 14.60 36.06 12.02
N ALA A 44 14.12 35.81 13.24
CA ALA A 44 14.42 36.68 14.39
C ALA A 44 15.93 36.81 14.63
N LYS A 45 16.65 35.67 14.64
CA LYS A 45 18.09 35.63 14.81
C LYS A 45 18.84 36.36 13.68
N ALA A 46 18.40 36.20 12.43
CA ALA A 46 19.00 36.90 11.30
C ALA A 46 18.71 38.45 11.39
N ASN A 47 17.50 38.83 11.78
CA ASN A 47 17.16 40.25 12.01
C ASN A 47 18.01 40.89 13.07
N ASP A 48 18.32 40.20 14.17
CA ASP A 48 19.24 40.67 15.20
C ASP A 48 20.66 40.90 14.63
N ALA A 49 21.15 40.00 13.77
CA ALA A 49 22.43 40.12 13.10
C ALA A 49 22.44 41.30 12.10
N ILE A 50 21.38 41.50 11.33
CA ILE A 50 21.18 42.63 10.43
C ILE A 50 21.18 43.95 11.24
N ASP A 51 20.49 43.96 12.39
CA ASP A 51 20.46 45.17 13.26
C ASP A 51 21.83 45.49 13.87
N ALA A 52 22.61 44.46 14.19
CA ALA A 52 23.97 44.64 14.72
C ALA A 52 25.01 45.05 13.67
N ALA A 53 24.76 44.77 12.37
CA ALA A 53 25.69 45.09 11.29
C ALA A 53 26.00 46.63 11.23
N THR A 54 27.22 46.96 10.91
CA THR A 54 27.69 48.34 10.85
C THR A 54 28.05 48.78 9.44
N LYS A 55 28.12 47.86 8.49
CA LYS A 55 28.48 48.07 7.08
C LYS A 55 27.54 47.29 6.17
N ALA A 56 27.46 47.67 4.90
CA ALA A 56 26.61 47.05 3.90
C ALA A 56 26.96 45.55 3.71
N ASP A 57 28.25 45.22 3.57
CA ASP A 57 28.72 43.84 3.41
C ASP A 57 28.37 42.94 4.61
N GLU A 58 28.28 43.49 5.82
CA GLU A 58 27.81 42.77 7.00
C GLU A 58 26.28 42.54 6.96
N VAL A 59 25.50 43.48 6.40
CA VAL A 59 24.06 43.32 6.19
C VAL A 59 23.80 42.23 5.18
N ASP A 60 24.48 42.23 4.02
CA ASP A 60 24.35 41.23 2.97
C ASP A 60 24.72 39.84 3.48
N ALA A 61 25.82 39.70 4.22
CA ALA A 61 26.24 38.44 4.82
C ALA A 61 25.23 37.89 5.86
N ALA A 62 24.65 38.79 6.69
CA ALA A 62 23.63 38.42 7.68
C ALA A 62 22.31 37.97 7.01
N THR A 63 21.92 38.64 5.92
CA THR A 63 20.73 38.31 5.12
C THR A 63 20.88 36.95 4.49
N LEU A 64 21.97 36.70 3.75
CA LEU A 64 22.23 35.38 3.13
C LEU A 64 22.33 34.26 4.17
N ALA A 65 22.95 34.53 5.33
CA ALA A 65 22.99 33.55 6.41
C ALA A 65 21.58 33.22 6.96
N GLY A 66 20.71 34.22 7.02
CA GLY A 66 19.31 34.05 7.40
C GLY A 66 18.52 33.23 6.39
N GLU A 67 18.65 33.56 5.11
CA GLU A 67 18.02 32.80 4.00
C GLU A 67 18.44 31.33 4.01
N LYS A 68 19.74 31.05 4.16
CA LYS A 68 20.24 29.67 4.31
C LYS A 68 19.65 28.94 5.52
N ALA A 69 19.50 29.63 6.64
CA ALA A 69 18.95 29.04 7.85
C ALA A 69 17.45 28.74 7.68
N VAL A 70 16.70 29.58 7.00
CA VAL A 70 15.29 29.39 6.63
C VAL A 70 15.16 28.19 5.67
N ALA A 71 15.95 28.17 4.59
CA ALA A 71 15.96 27.10 3.61
C ALA A 71 16.23 25.71 4.20
N LYS A 72 17.11 25.62 5.19
CA LYS A 72 17.37 24.36 5.90
C LYS A 72 16.20 23.88 6.74
N GLU A 73 15.41 24.77 7.34
CA GLU A 73 14.19 24.39 8.06
C GLU A 73 13.10 23.93 7.07
N GLU A 74 13.03 24.52 5.88
CA GLU A 74 12.14 24.08 4.79
C GLU A 74 12.47 22.65 4.33
N VAL A 75 13.71 22.39 3.93
CA VAL A 75 14.16 21.02 3.54
C VAL A 75 13.96 20.01 4.66
N LYS A 76 14.18 20.41 5.91
CA LYS A 76 13.92 19.57 7.08
C LYS A 76 12.44 19.24 7.25
N ALA A 77 11.54 20.17 6.97
CA ALA A 77 10.09 19.92 7.00
C ALA A 77 9.67 18.96 5.89
N ALA A 78 10.16 19.14 4.66
CA ALA A 78 9.94 18.21 3.56
C ALA A 78 10.45 16.78 3.89
N ALA A 79 11.61 16.68 4.54
CA ALA A 79 12.13 15.40 4.99
C ALA A 79 11.29 14.76 6.11
N ALA A 80 10.70 15.56 6.99
CA ALA A 80 9.78 15.04 8.02
C ALA A 80 8.48 14.51 7.38
N ASP A 81 7.99 15.21 6.37
CA ASP A 81 6.84 14.81 5.57
C ASP A 81 7.09 13.46 4.87
N ALA A 82 8.16 13.36 4.10
CA ALA A 82 8.57 12.11 3.44
C ALA A 82 8.74 10.94 4.42
N LYS A 83 9.29 11.20 5.61
CA LYS A 83 9.43 10.15 6.64
C LYS A 83 8.08 9.72 7.21
N ALA A 84 7.12 10.63 7.33
CA ALA A 84 5.75 10.29 7.74
C ALA A 84 5.08 9.40 6.68
N ALA A 85 5.23 9.72 5.39
CA ALA A 85 4.77 8.88 4.29
C ALA A 85 5.44 7.49 4.30
N ILE A 86 6.77 7.43 4.51
CA ILE A 86 7.50 6.15 4.61
C ILE A 86 6.99 5.31 5.79
N ASP A 87 6.64 5.93 6.91
CA ASP A 87 6.09 5.21 8.07
C ASP A 87 4.68 4.64 7.79
N ALA A 88 3.93 5.22 6.86
CA ALA A 88 2.63 4.73 6.43
C ALA A 88 2.71 3.46 5.55
N ASN A 89 3.83 3.21 4.86
CA ASN A 89 4.01 2.04 3.97
C ASN A 89 3.94 0.71 4.74
N ASP A 90 2.77 0.08 4.78
CA ASP A 90 2.44 -1.04 5.67
C ASP A 90 3.12 -2.38 5.28
N ASN A 91 3.50 -2.55 4.02
CA ASN A 91 4.19 -3.75 3.53
C ASN A 91 5.71 -3.73 3.80
N LEU A 92 6.30 -2.57 4.13
CA LEU A 92 7.70 -2.46 4.48
C LEU A 92 7.94 -2.88 5.94
N THR A 93 9.02 -3.61 6.17
CA THR A 93 9.51 -3.91 7.51
C THR A 93 10.10 -2.66 8.18
N ASP A 94 10.18 -2.65 9.51
CA ASP A 94 10.82 -1.54 10.26
C ASP A 94 12.25 -1.25 9.76
N ALA A 95 13.01 -2.29 9.40
CA ALA A 95 14.37 -2.13 8.87
C ALA A 95 14.38 -1.45 7.50
N GLU A 96 13.43 -1.76 6.63
CA GLU A 96 13.30 -1.13 5.31
C GLU A 96 12.80 0.30 5.42
N LYS A 97 11.81 0.57 6.28
CA LYS A 97 11.39 1.94 6.62
C LYS A 97 12.56 2.76 7.14
N GLN A 98 13.37 2.19 8.03
CA GLN A 98 14.54 2.89 8.56
C GLN A 98 15.58 3.16 7.47
N ALA A 99 15.86 2.20 6.59
CA ALA A 99 16.79 2.39 5.47
C ALA A 99 16.30 3.49 4.49
N ALA A 100 14.99 3.55 4.21
CA ALA A 100 14.40 4.60 3.40
C ALA A 100 14.52 5.98 4.09
N LYS A 101 14.25 6.05 5.40
CA LYS A 101 14.43 7.29 6.19
C LYS A 101 15.90 7.73 6.25
N ASP A 102 16.84 6.82 6.34
CA ASP A 102 18.28 7.13 6.28
C ASP A 102 18.68 7.67 4.91
N ALA A 103 18.07 7.18 3.82
CA ALA A 103 18.27 7.73 2.48
C ALA A 103 17.73 9.16 2.38
N VAL A 104 16.55 9.44 2.93
CA VAL A 104 16.02 10.81 3.06
C VAL A 104 17.02 11.72 3.82
N ASP A 105 17.55 11.26 4.96
CA ASP A 105 18.53 12.04 5.73
C ASP A 105 19.82 12.30 4.94
N ALA A 106 20.25 11.37 4.11
CA ALA A 106 21.40 11.55 3.23
C ALA A 106 21.15 12.65 2.18
N GLU A 107 19.94 12.72 1.61
CA GLU A 107 19.58 13.78 0.66
C GLU A 107 19.47 15.15 1.37
N VAL A 108 18.93 15.19 2.58
CA VAL A 108 18.93 16.42 3.42
C VAL A 108 20.36 16.92 3.68
N ALA A 109 21.28 16.02 3.99
CA ALA A 109 22.69 16.40 4.19
C ALA A 109 23.30 17.00 2.93
N LYS A 110 23.10 16.41 1.75
CA LYS A 110 23.54 16.95 0.46
C LYS A 110 22.93 18.34 0.17
N ALA A 111 21.61 18.47 0.40
CA ALA A 111 20.92 19.74 0.23
C ALA A 111 21.49 20.83 1.17
N ASN A 112 21.73 20.51 2.43
CA ASN A 112 22.33 21.41 3.39
C ASN A 112 23.75 21.84 2.98
N ASP A 113 24.56 20.90 2.46
CA ASP A 113 25.91 21.22 1.94
C ASP A 113 25.82 22.19 0.74
N ALA A 114 24.86 21.96 -0.17
CA ALA A 114 24.62 22.84 -1.32
C ALA A 114 24.13 24.24 -0.88
N ILE A 115 23.20 24.31 0.08
CA ILE A 115 22.73 25.57 0.69
C ILE A 115 23.89 26.29 1.37
N ASP A 116 24.75 25.59 2.10
CA ASP A 116 25.93 26.21 2.73
C ASP A 116 26.94 26.76 1.72
N ALA A 117 27.10 26.08 0.59
CA ALA A 117 27.99 26.51 -0.49
C ALA A 117 27.45 27.70 -1.29
N ALA A 118 26.14 27.97 -1.28
CA ALA A 118 25.51 29.06 -2.00
C ALA A 118 26.14 30.43 -1.60
N THR A 119 26.30 31.32 -2.57
CA THR A 119 26.91 32.66 -2.38
C THR A 119 25.90 33.78 -2.54
N LYS A 120 24.65 33.48 -2.94
CA LYS A 120 23.55 34.42 -3.17
C LYS A 120 22.20 33.72 -3.04
N ALA A 121 21.12 34.48 -2.86
CA ALA A 121 19.77 34.03 -2.59
C ALA A 121 19.24 33.00 -3.65
N ASP A 122 19.38 33.33 -4.93
CA ASP A 122 18.90 32.42 -6.02
C ASP A 122 19.61 31.05 -6.04
N GLU A 123 20.85 30.98 -5.57
CA GLU A 123 21.55 29.69 -5.38
C GLU A 123 21.00 28.94 -4.15
N VAL A 124 20.59 29.67 -3.08
CA VAL A 124 19.92 29.05 -1.93
C VAL A 124 18.58 28.44 -2.35
N GLU A 125 17.75 29.19 -3.06
CA GLU A 125 16.45 28.71 -3.58
C GLU A 125 16.62 27.47 -4.49
N THR A 126 17.59 27.52 -5.40
CA THR A 126 17.89 26.40 -6.30
C THR A 126 18.32 25.15 -5.53
N ALA A 127 19.18 25.31 -4.52
CA ALA A 127 19.64 24.19 -3.68
C ALA A 127 18.52 23.62 -2.81
N THR A 128 17.64 24.47 -2.29
CA THR A 128 16.46 24.09 -1.50
C THR A 128 15.51 23.22 -2.33
N LEU A 129 15.08 23.72 -3.49
CA LEU A 129 14.18 22.99 -4.38
C LEU A 129 14.81 21.67 -4.87
N ALA A 130 16.12 21.66 -5.15
CA ALA A 130 16.83 20.44 -5.52
C ALA A 130 16.81 19.41 -4.37
N GLY A 131 16.95 19.88 -3.13
CA GLY A 131 16.86 19.03 -1.94
C GLY A 131 15.45 18.44 -1.75
N GLU A 132 14.42 19.25 -1.88
CA GLU A 132 13.02 18.82 -1.81
C GLU A 132 12.71 17.75 -2.88
N LYS A 133 13.12 17.96 -4.11
CA LYS A 133 12.98 16.98 -5.20
C LYS A 133 13.69 15.66 -4.89
N ALA A 134 14.89 15.72 -4.31
CA ALA A 134 15.63 14.53 -3.95
C ALA A 134 14.94 13.75 -2.81
N VAL A 135 14.44 14.45 -1.81
CA VAL A 135 13.65 13.88 -0.71
C VAL A 135 12.38 13.22 -1.23
N ALA A 136 11.61 13.91 -2.07
CA ALA A 136 10.38 13.40 -2.68
C ALA A 136 10.60 12.12 -3.51
N LYS A 137 11.73 12.02 -4.20
CA LYS A 137 12.10 10.81 -4.95
C LYS A 137 12.40 9.61 -4.05
N GLU A 138 13.02 9.82 -2.87
CA GLU A 138 13.23 8.74 -1.90
C GLU A 138 11.90 8.29 -1.26
N GLU A 139 10.97 9.21 -1.00
CA GLU A 139 9.61 8.92 -0.57
C GLU A 139 8.88 8.04 -1.60
N LEU A 140 8.79 8.47 -2.84
CA LEU A 140 8.15 7.74 -3.93
C LEU A 140 8.79 6.37 -4.17
N LYS A 141 10.11 6.27 -4.02
CA LYS A 141 10.82 5.00 -4.09
C LYS A 141 10.40 4.05 -2.97
N ALA A 142 10.23 4.54 -1.76
CA ALA A 142 9.73 3.72 -0.65
C ALA A 142 8.30 3.21 -0.91
N ALA A 143 7.40 4.06 -1.40
CA ALA A 143 6.06 3.66 -1.82
C ALA A 143 6.10 2.58 -2.93
N ALA A 144 7.01 2.71 -3.89
CA ALA A 144 7.18 1.70 -4.94
C ALA A 144 7.71 0.36 -4.39
N GLU A 145 8.63 0.37 -3.44
CA GLU A 145 9.12 -0.85 -2.80
C GLU A 145 8.01 -1.52 -1.96
N ASP A 146 7.16 -0.73 -1.31
CA ASP A 146 5.97 -1.21 -0.60
C ASP A 146 5.03 -1.95 -1.55
N ALA A 147 4.61 -1.31 -2.64
CA ALA A 147 3.76 -1.91 -3.66
C ALA A 147 4.36 -3.17 -4.29
N LYS A 148 5.66 -3.19 -4.55
CA LYS A 148 6.34 -4.38 -5.08
C LYS A 148 6.33 -5.56 -4.11
N LYS A 149 6.37 -5.30 -2.82
CA LYS A 149 6.22 -6.35 -1.79
C LYS A 149 4.80 -6.90 -1.75
N ALA A 150 3.80 -6.04 -1.84
CA ALA A 150 2.41 -6.47 -1.98
C ALA A 150 2.22 -7.34 -3.23
N ILE A 151 2.80 -6.93 -4.37
CA ILE A 151 2.78 -7.73 -5.61
C ILE A 151 3.47 -9.08 -5.41
N ASP A 152 4.57 -9.14 -4.68
CA ASP A 152 5.27 -10.41 -4.39
C ASP A 152 4.44 -11.35 -3.49
N ALA A 153 3.53 -10.83 -2.69
CA ALA A 153 2.62 -11.60 -1.85
C ALA A 153 1.49 -12.28 -2.63
N ASN A 154 1.16 -11.84 -3.84
CA ASN A 154 0.09 -12.40 -4.68
C ASN A 154 0.43 -13.84 -5.15
N ASP A 155 -0.11 -14.86 -4.52
CA ASP A 155 0.31 -16.26 -4.69
C ASP A 155 -0.17 -16.93 -5.99
N ASN A 156 -1.23 -16.42 -6.61
CA ASN A 156 -1.76 -16.93 -7.89
C ASN A 156 -1.04 -16.35 -9.12
N LEU A 157 -0.25 -15.28 -8.96
CA LEU A 157 0.53 -14.70 -10.05
C LEU A 157 1.82 -15.48 -10.31
N THR A 158 2.11 -15.75 -11.57
CA THR A 158 3.40 -16.33 -11.97
C THR A 158 4.55 -15.33 -11.75
N PRO A 159 5.81 -15.81 -11.66
CA PRO A 159 6.96 -14.91 -11.56
C PRO A 159 7.04 -13.88 -12.69
N GLU A 160 6.63 -14.25 -13.91
CA GLU A 160 6.61 -13.34 -15.06
C GLU A 160 5.55 -12.25 -14.92
N GLU A 161 4.37 -12.59 -14.36
CA GLU A 161 3.28 -11.64 -14.12
C GLU A 161 3.64 -10.69 -12.97
N LYS A 162 4.22 -11.20 -11.88
CA LYS A 162 4.77 -10.35 -10.81
C LYS A 162 5.84 -9.40 -11.35
N ALA A 163 6.73 -9.88 -12.22
CA ALA A 163 7.73 -9.02 -12.85
C ALA A 163 7.08 -7.92 -13.70
N ALA A 164 6.09 -8.26 -14.52
CA ALA A 164 5.37 -7.28 -15.34
C ALA A 164 4.61 -6.24 -14.50
N ALA A 165 3.99 -6.66 -13.39
CA ALA A 165 3.34 -5.73 -12.46
C ALA A 165 4.35 -4.79 -11.78
N LYS A 166 5.51 -5.31 -11.35
CA LYS A 166 6.60 -4.49 -10.81
C LYS A 166 7.20 -3.53 -11.84
N ASP A 167 7.34 -3.95 -13.09
CA ASP A 167 7.78 -3.05 -14.19
C ASP A 167 6.75 -1.93 -14.41
N ALA A 168 5.45 -2.19 -14.26
CA ALA A 168 4.42 -1.15 -14.33
C ALA A 168 4.55 -0.14 -13.18
N VAL A 169 4.81 -0.59 -11.95
CA VAL A 169 5.15 0.29 -10.82
C VAL A 169 6.35 1.16 -11.14
N ASP A 170 7.44 0.57 -11.65
CA ASP A 170 8.65 1.32 -12.02
C ASP A 170 8.38 2.35 -13.12
N ALA A 171 7.48 2.06 -14.05
CA ALA A 171 7.08 3.00 -15.10
C ALA A 171 6.32 4.20 -14.52
N GLU A 172 5.45 4.00 -13.53
CA GLU A 172 4.74 5.11 -12.85
C GLU A 172 5.72 5.95 -12.01
N VAL A 173 6.66 5.31 -11.30
CA VAL A 173 7.74 6.02 -10.61
C VAL A 173 8.57 6.90 -11.58
N ALA A 174 8.91 6.38 -12.76
CA ALA A 174 9.66 7.14 -13.76
C ALA A 174 8.88 8.40 -14.20
N LYS A 175 7.58 8.26 -14.49
CA LYS A 175 6.71 9.40 -14.86
C LYS A 175 6.62 10.45 -13.73
N ALA A 176 6.44 9.98 -12.49
CA ALA A 176 6.38 10.87 -11.33
C ALA A 176 7.71 11.58 -11.10
N ASN A 177 8.84 10.89 -11.26
CA ASN A 177 10.17 11.51 -11.18
C ASN A 177 10.38 12.59 -12.27
N GLU A 178 9.88 12.37 -13.49
CA GLU A 178 9.89 13.41 -14.53
C GLU A 178 9.07 14.63 -14.13
N ALA A 179 7.90 14.44 -13.51
CA ALA A 179 7.07 15.53 -13.02
C ALA A 179 7.73 16.27 -11.84
N ILE A 180 8.34 15.54 -10.90
CA ILE A 180 9.14 16.11 -9.80
C ILE A 180 10.30 16.93 -10.36
N ASP A 181 11.03 16.42 -11.36
CA ASP A 181 12.14 17.14 -12.00
C ASP A 181 11.68 18.43 -12.71
N ALA A 182 10.49 18.41 -13.31
CA ALA A 182 9.91 19.55 -13.99
C ALA A 182 9.36 20.63 -13.01
N ALA A 183 9.09 20.28 -11.75
CA ALA A 183 8.55 21.20 -10.75
C ALA A 183 9.47 22.41 -10.56
N THR A 184 8.88 23.58 -10.35
CA THR A 184 9.59 24.85 -10.17
C THR A 184 9.47 25.42 -8.75
N LYS A 185 8.65 24.79 -7.91
CA LYS A 185 8.41 25.17 -6.50
C LYS A 185 7.98 23.93 -5.68
N ALA A 186 8.11 24.03 -4.37
CA ALA A 186 7.81 22.97 -3.40
C ALA A 186 6.40 22.36 -3.57
N GLU A 187 5.35 23.16 -3.68
CA GLU A 187 3.97 22.73 -3.87
C GLU A 187 3.78 21.83 -5.12
N GLU A 188 4.52 22.11 -6.19
CA GLU A 188 4.50 21.28 -7.39
C GLU A 188 5.24 19.95 -7.18
N VAL A 189 6.29 19.94 -6.36
CA VAL A 189 7.01 18.72 -5.95
C VAL A 189 6.06 17.82 -5.16
N GLU A 190 5.40 18.35 -4.14
CA GLU A 190 4.40 17.63 -3.33
C GLU A 190 3.26 17.04 -4.20
N THR A 191 2.67 17.88 -5.05
CA THR A 191 1.62 17.43 -5.96
C THR A 191 2.08 16.29 -6.85
N ALA A 192 3.28 16.37 -7.43
CA ALA A 192 3.83 15.35 -8.30
C ALA A 192 4.13 14.04 -7.53
N THR A 193 4.60 14.14 -6.29
CA THR A 193 4.87 13.01 -5.40
C THR A 193 3.57 12.26 -5.09
N LEU A 194 2.55 12.95 -4.59
CA LEU A 194 1.25 12.35 -4.28
C LEU A 194 0.59 11.72 -5.52
N VAL A 195 0.69 12.35 -6.69
CA VAL A 195 0.19 11.77 -7.95
C VAL A 195 0.94 10.49 -8.28
N GLY A 196 2.25 10.46 -8.06
CA GLY A 196 3.08 9.27 -8.24
C GLY A 196 2.69 8.13 -7.29
N GLU A 197 2.52 8.41 -6.02
CA GLU A 197 2.07 7.44 -5.00
C GLU A 197 0.71 6.85 -5.37
N LYS A 198 -0.26 7.67 -5.76
CA LYS A 198 -1.57 7.21 -6.24
C LYS A 198 -1.46 6.30 -7.46
N ALA A 199 -0.58 6.61 -8.40
CA ALA A 199 -0.36 5.78 -9.57
C ALA A 199 0.26 4.43 -9.22
N VAL A 200 1.24 4.41 -8.32
CA VAL A 200 1.86 3.19 -7.77
C VAL A 200 0.81 2.34 -7.05
N ALA A 201 0.02 2.93 -6.17
CA ALA A 201 -1.05 2.25 -5.42
C ALA A 201 -2.08 1.59 -6.34
N LYS A 202 -2.44 2.23 -7.44
CA LYS A 202 -3.37 1.64 -8.43
C LYS A 202 -2.78 0.42 -9.14
N GLU A 203 -1.48 0.39 -9.43
CA GLU A 203 -0.83 -0.80 -9.99
C GLU A 203 -0.78 -1.95 -8.97
N GLU A 204 -0.62 -1.65 -7.69
CA GLU A 204 -0.71 -2.62 -6.59
C GLU A 204 -2.10 -3.25 -6.51
N VAL A 205 -3.17 -2.46 -6.40
CA VAL A 205 -4.56 -2.95 -6.38
C VAL A 205 -4.89 -3.74 -7.65
N LYS A 206 -4.39 -3.33 -8.81
CA LYS A 206 -4.55 -4.04 -10.06
C LYS A 206 -3.89 -5.41 -10.04
N ALA A 207 -2.69 -5.53 -9.47
CA ALA A 207 -2.01 -6.81 -9.32
C ALA A 207 -2.79 -7.77 -8.41
N ALA A 208 -3.30 -7.29 -7.27
CA ALA A 208 -4.18 -8.07 -6.40
C ALA A 208 -5.46 -8.53 -7.13
N ALA A 209 -6.04 -7.67 -7.97
CA ALA A 209 -7.20 -8.04 -8.78
C ALA A 209 -6.89 -9.10 -9.85
N GLU A 210 -5.73 -9.06 -10.49
CA GLU A 210 -5.31 -10.09 -11.44
C GLU A 210 -5.06 -11.42 -10.73
N ASP A 211 -4.50 -11.40 -9.52
CA ASP A 211 -4.35 -12.56 -8.66
C ASP A 211 -5.71 -13.21 -8.35
N ALA A 212 -6.64 -12.46 -7.81
CA ALA A 212 -8.00 -12.92 -7.50
C ALA A 212 -8.74 -13.47 -8.75
N LYS A 213 -8.60 -12.81 -9.91
CA LYS A 213 -9.21 -13.30 -11.14
C LYS A 213 -8.66 -14.66 -11.59
N LYS A 214 -7.38 -14.91 -11.34
CA LYS A 214 -6.78 -16.22 -11.61
C LYS A 214 -7.30 -17.30 -10.67
N ALA A 215 -7.41 -17.00 -9.38
CA ALA A 215 -8.05 -17.90 -8.43
C ALA A 215 -9.50 -18.19 -8.84
N ILE A 216 -10.26 -17.19 -9.26
CA ILE A 216 -11.63 -17.38 -9.80
C ILE A 216 -11.64 -18.28 -11.03
N ASP A 217 -10.70 -18.11 -11.95
CA ASP A 217 -10.61 -18.96 -13.16
C ASP A 217 -10.27 -20.41 -12.83
N ALA A 218 -9.60 -20.69 -11.71
CA ALA A 218 -9.29 -22.02 -11.21
C ALA A 218 -10.48 -22.76 -10.57
N ASN A 219 -11.59 -22.08 -10.29
CA ASN A 219 -12.80 -22.68 -9.70
C ASN A 219 -13.55 -23.56 -10.71
N ASP A 220 -13.37 -24.89 -10.64
CA ASP A 220 -13.82 -25.84 -11.66
C ASP A 220 -15.34 -26.09 -11.69
N ASN A 221 -16.05 -25.86 -10.60
CA ASN A 221 -17.50 -26.05 -10.51
C ASN A 221 -18.30 -24.84 -10.98
N LEU A 222 -17.66 -23.67 -11.12
CA LEU A 222 -18.31 -22.48 -11.65
C LEU A 222 -18.39 -22.52 -13.19
N THR A 223 -19.50 -22.10 -13.72
CA THR A 223 -19.66 -21.88 -15.17
C THR A 223 -18.89 -20.64 -15.61
N ASP A 224 -18.56 -20.53 -16.91
CA ASP A 224 -17.90 -19.34 -17.46
C ASP A 224 -18.65 -18.04 -17.16
N ALA A 225 -20.00 -18.07 -17.17
CA ALA A 225 -20.82 -16.92 -16.82
C ALA A 225 -20.69 -16.51 -15.34
N GLU A 226 -20.58 -17.47 -14.43
CA GLU A 226 -20.39 -17.22 -13.00
C GLU A 226 -18.97 -16.74 -12.71
N LYS A 227 -17.96 -17.33 -13.34
CA LYS A 227 -16.58 -16.83 -13.28
C LYS A 227 -16.51 -15.38 -13.79
N GLN A 228 -17.18 -15.09 -14.89
CA GLN A 228 -17.21 -13.72 -15.42
C GLN A 228 -17.90 -12.76 -14.45
N ALA A 229 -19.04 -13.12 -13.87
CA ALA A 229 -19.73 -12.32 -12.89
C ALA A 229 -18.87 -12.05 -11.63
N ALA A 230 -18.11 -13.04 -11.16
CA ALA A 230 -17.17 -12.87 -10.05
C ALA A 230 -16.02 -11.93 -10.43
N LYS A 231 -15.46 -12.07 -11.63
CA LYS A 231 -14.41 -11.15 -12.12
C LYS A 231 -14.93 -9.72 -12.31
N ASP A 232 -16.17 -9.55 -12.78
CA ASP A 232 -16.81 -8.23 -12.87
C ASP A 232 -17.00 -7.59 -11.47
N ALA A 233 -17.28 -8.42 -10.44
CA ALA A 233 -17.35 -7.95 -9.06
C ALA A 233 -15.97 -7.48 -8.55
N VAL A 234 -14.90 -8.22 -8.84
CA VAL A 234 -13.53 -7.80 -8.56
C VAL A 234 -13.23 -6.45 -9.25
N ASP A 235 -13.56 -6.31 -10.53
CA ASP A 235 -13.35 -5.05 -11.26
C ASP A 235 -14.14 -3.87 -10.66
N ALA A 236 -15.33 -4.13 -10.13
CA ALA A 236 -16.11 -3.11 -9.43
C ALA A 236 -15.44 -2.67 -8.11
N GLU A 237 -14.83 -3.58 -7.36
CA GLU A 237 -14.08 -3.22 -6.15
C GLU A 237 -12.79 -2.45 -6.49
N VAL A 238 -12.07 -2.83 -7.55
CA VAL A 238 -10.93 -2.05 -8.08
C VAL A 238 -11.35 -0.62 -8.45
N ALA A 239 -12.49 -0.45 -9.10
CA ALA A 239 -13.00 0.88 -9.45
C ALA A 239 -13.25 1.75 -8.20
N LYS A 240 -13.88 1.17 -7.16
CA LYS A 240 -14.09 1.86 -5.87
C LYS A 240 -12.77 2.20 -5.17
N ALA A 241 -11.82 1.27 -5.16
CA ALA A 241 -10.49 1.51 -4.59
C ALA A 241 -9.78 2.65 -5.32
N ASN A 242 -9.81 2.65 -6.64
CA ASN A 242 -9.23 3.73 -7.45
C ASN A 242 -9.89 5.09 -7.19
N GLU A 243 -11.21 5.14 -7.01
CA GLU A 243 -11.92 6.37 -6.61
C GLU A 243 -11.47 6.86 -5.23
N ALA A 244 -11.29 5.96 -4.27
CA ALA A 244 -10.80 6.31 -2.94
C ALA A 244 -9.33 6.78 -2.97
N ILE A 245 -8.46 6.10 -3.74
CA ILE A 245 -7.07 6.52 -3.98
C ILE A 245 -7.05 7.91 -4.63
N ASP A 246 -7.89 8.17 -5.64
CA ASP A 246 -7.95 9.49 -6.28
C ASP A 246 -8.41 10.58 -5.33
N ALA A 247 -9.31 10.28 -4.40
CA ALA A 247 -9.81 11.21 -3.40
C ALA A 247 -8.81 11.50 -2.26
N ALA A 248 -7.82 10.64 -2.04
CA ALA A 248 -6.81 10.79 -1.00
C ALA A 248 -6.04 12.12 -1.18
N THR A 249 -5.67 12.75 -0.08
CA THR A 249 -4.97 14.03 -0.05
C THR A 249 -3.55 13.92 0.51
N LYS A 250 -3.16 12.74 1.02
CA LYS A 250 -1.86 12.45 1.62
C LYS A 250 -1.54 10.94 1.54
N ALA A 251 -0.30 10.57 1.77
CA ALA A 251 0.20 9.20 1.63
C ALA A 251 -0.56 8.17 2.48
N ASP A 252 -0.79 8.44 3.78
CA ASP A 252 -1.50 7.50 4.66
C ASP A 252 -2.95 7.21 4.22
N GLU A 253 -3.60 8.17 3.56
CA GLU A 253 -4.93 7.96 2.96
C GLU A 253 -4.83 7.12 1.68
N VAL A 254 -3.76 7.28 0.90
CA VAL A 254 -3.48 6.43 -0.28
C VAL A 254 -3.28 4.99 0.18
N ASP A 255 -2.44 4.75 1.18
CA ASP A 255 -2.16 3.41 1.71
C ASP A 255 -3.42 2.77 2.32
N ALA A 256 -4.19 3.51 3.10
CA ALA A 256 -5.46 3.03 3.65
C ALA A 256 -6.49 2.66 2.57
N ALA A 257 -6.58 3.44 1.49
CA ALA A 257 -7.46 3.16 0.36
C ALA A 257 -6.99 1.94 -0.44
N THR A 258 -5.69 1.77 -0.61
CA THR A 258 -5.05 0.62 -1.27
C THR A 258 -5.36 -0.67 -0.51
N LEU A 259 -5.04 -0.72 0.77
CA LEU A 259 -5.31 -1.87 1.63
C LEU A 259 -6.82 -2.20 1.69
N ALA A 260 -7.69 -1.19 1.75
CA ALA A 260 -9.14 -1.40 1.70
C ALA A 260 -9.58 -2.03 0.37
N GLY A 261 -8.98 -1.61 -0.74
CA GLY A 261 -9.20 -2.19 -2.06
C GLY A 261 -8.77 -3.65 -2.14
N GLU A 262 -7.57 -3.98 -1.68
CA GLU A 262 -7.05 -5.35 -1.61
C GLU A 262 -7.96 -6.26 -0.78
N LYS A 263 -8.40 -5.81 0.40
CA LYS A 263 -9.36 -6.53 1.24
C LYS A 263 -10.69 -6.79 0.52
N ALA A 264 -11.20 -5.81 -0.21
CA ALA A 264 -12.44 -5.95 -0.96
C ALA A 264 -12.29 -6.96 -2.11
N VAL A 265 -11.20 -6.92 -2.84
CA VAL A 265 -10.83 -7.87 -3.90
C VAL A 265 -10.72 -9.29 -3.33
N ALA A 266 -9.99 -9.49 -2.24
CA ALA A 266 -9.81 -10.77 -1.57
C ALA A 266 -11.13 -11.39 -1.10
N LYS A 267 -12.07 -10.58 -0.64
CA LYS A 267 -13.41 -11.06 -0.26
C LYS A 267 -14.24 -11.55 -1.45
N GLU A 268 -14.13 -10.92 -2.62
CA GLU A 268 -14.80 -11.41 -3.84
C GLU A 268 -14.16 -12.71 -4.35
N GLU A 269 -12.85 -12.87 -4.24
CA GLU A 269 -12.13 -14.12 -4.50
C GLU A 269 -12.64 -15.25 -3.61
N LEU A 270 -12.61 -15.06 -2.30
CA LEU A 270 -13.08 -16.03 -1.30
C LEU A 270 -14.56 -16.38 -1.50
N LYS A 271 -15.39 -15.43 -1.87
CA LYS A 271 -16.79 -15.65 -2.20
C LYS A 271 -16.94 -16.55 -3.44
N ALA A 272 -16.12 -16.36 -4.47
CA ALA A 272 -16.12 -17.22 -5.65
C ALA A 272 -15.71 -18.65 -5.30
N ALA A 273 -14.69 -18.85 -4.46
CA ALA A 273 -14.30 -20.15 -3.96
C ALA A 273 -15.44 -20.82 -3.15
N ALA A 274 -16.13 -20.06 -2.34
CA ALA A 274 -17.30 -20.55 -1.58
C ALA A 274 -18.47 -20.93 -2.49
N ASP A 275 -18.74 -20.17 -3.54
CA ASP A 275 -19.78 -20.48 -4.52
C ASP A 275 -19.43 -21.74 -5.31
N ASP A 276 -18.16 -21.95 -5.66
CA ASP A 276 -17.64 -23.19 -6.26
C ASP A 276 -17.88 -24.39 -5.35
N ALA A 277 -17.45 -24.33 -4.11
CA ALA A 277 -17.66 -25.39 -3.10
C ALA A 277 -19.14 -25.70 -2.88
N LYS A 278 -20.01 -24.70 -2.82
CA LYS A 278 -21.47 -24.91 -2.66
C LYS A 278 -22.08 -25.62 -3.84
N LYS A 279 -21.60 -25.38 -5.06
CA LYS A 279 -22.03 -26.11 -6.24
C LYS A 279 -21.57 -27.56 -6.22
N ALA A 280 -20.34 -27.81 -5.81
CA ALA A 280 -19.84 -29.14 -5.59
C ALA A 280 -20.70 -29.91 -4.56
N ILE A 281 -21.07 -29.23 -3.44
CA ILE A 281 -21.98 -29.80 -2.43
C ILE A 281 -23.38 -30.12 -3.03
N ASP A 282 -23.91 -29.23 -3.86
CA ASP A 282 -25.20 -29.41 -4.50
C ASP A 282 -25.20 -30.61 -5.50
N ALA A 283 -24.05 -30.93 -6.08
CA ALA A 283 -23.84 -32.08 -6.97
C ALA A 283 -23.76 -33.43 -6.24
N ASN A 284 -23.65 -33.46 -4.91
CA ASN A 284 -23.60 -34.72 -4.13
C ASN A 284 -24.97 -35.40 -4.07
N ASP A 285 -25.20 -36.43 -4.86
CA ASP A 285 -26.52 -37.03 -5.07
C ASP A 285 -27.05 -37.86 -3.89
N ASN A 286 -26.18 -38.33 -2.99
CA ASN A 286 -26.56 -39.15 -1.84
C ASN A 286 -26.87 -38.34 -0.58
N LEU A 287 -26.54 -37.03 -0.58
CA LEU A 287 -26.88 -36.12 0.52
C LEU A 287 -28.33 -35.63 0.43
N THR A 288 -29.02 -35.63 1.57
CA THR A 288 -30.35 -35.00 1.66
C THR A 288 -30.29 -33.48 1.51
N PRO A 289 -31.39 -32.80 1.17
CA PRO A 289 -31.45 -31.34 1.14
C PRO A 289 -30.99 -30.68 2.44
N GLU A 290 -31.33 -31.28 3.59
CA GLU A 290 -30.93 -30.77 4.91
C GLU A 290 -29.43 -30.91 5.14
N GLU A 291 -28.81 -32.01 4.70
CA GLU A 291 -27.36 -32.22 4.81
C GLU A 291 -26.59 -31.27 3.89
N LYS A 292 -27.07 -31.11 2.63
CA LYS A 292 -26.52 -30.09 1.73
C LYS A 292 -26.61 -28.69 2.32
N ALA A 293 -27.74 -28.34 2.92
CA ALA A 293 -27.92 -27.04 3.57
C ALA A 293 -26.96 -26.87 4.76
N ALA A 294 -26.75 -27.90 5.58
CA ALA A 294 -25.79 -27.88 6.68
C ALA A 294 -24.35 -27.75 6.20
N ALA A 295 -23.96 -28.46 5.15
CA ALA A 295 -22.62 -28.35 4.56
C ALA A 295 -22.38 -26.94 3.97
N LYS A 296 -23.34 -26.39 3.24
CA LYS A 296 -23.25 -25.01 2.72
C LYS A 296 -23.19 -23.97 3.84
N ALA A 297 -23.92 -24.17 4.93
CA ALA A 297 -23.83 -23.29 6.11
C ALA A 297 -22.45 -23.37 6.79
N ALA A 298 -21.78 -24.54 6.76
CA ALA A 298 -20.41 -24.67 7.26
C ALA A 298 -19.42 -23.88 6.36
N VAL A 299 -19.57 -23.94 5.03
CA VAL A 299 -18.81 -23.10 4.09
C VAL A 299 -19.02 -21.64 4.42
N ASP A 300 -20.25 -21.17 4.59
CA ASP A 300 -20.55 -19.77 4.94
C ASP A 300 -19.92 -19.36 6.26
N ALA A 301 -19.85 -20.25 7.25
CA ALA A 301 -19.20 -19.98 8.53
C ALA A 301 -17.67 -19.81 8.37
N GLU A 302 -17.02 -20.60 7.53
CA GLU A 302 -15.58 -20.43 7.26
C GLU A 302 -15.30 -19.14 6.48
N VAL A 303 -16.15 -18.80 5.50
CA VAL A 303 -16.07 -17.50 4.80
C VAL A 303 -16.20 -16.33 5.79
N ALA A 304 -17.13 -16.40 6.74
CA ALA A 304 -17.29 -15.36 7.76
C ALA A 304 -16.02 -15.18 8.61
N LYS A 305 -15.40 -16.27 9.06
CA LYS A 305 -14.14 -16.23 9.82
C LYS A 305 -12.98 -15.65 8.99
N ALA A 306 -12.88 -16.06 7.73
CA ALA A 306 -11.85 -15.54 6.84
C ALA A 306 -12.04 -14.04 6.56
N ASN A 307 -13.28 -13.59 6.35
CA ASN A 307 -13.60 -12.18 6.20
C ASN A 307 -13.23 -11.36 7.44
N GLU A 308 -13.44 -11.89 8.65
CA GLU A 308 -12.99 -11.24 9.89
C GLU A 308 -11.45 -11.12 9.93
N ALA A 309 -10.73 -12.16 9.49
CA ALA A 309 -9.26 -12.13 9.42
C ALA A 309 -8.77 -11.14 8.34
N ILE A 310 -9.40 -11.11 7.16
CA ILE A 310 -9.13 -10.12 6.10
C ILE A 310 -9.37 -8.70 6.63
N ASP A 311 -10.47 -8.46 7.34
CA ASP A 311 -10.77 -7.14 7.92
C ASP A 311 -9.73 -6.71 8.98
N ALA A 312 -9.21 -7.67 9.75
CA ALA A 312 -8.20 -7.41 10.76
C ALA A 312 -6.78 -7.21 10.19
N ALA A 313 -6.53 -7.63 8.95
CA ALA A 313 -5.23 -7.48 8.29
C ALA A 313 -4.80 -6.00 8.24
N THR A 314 -3.51 -5.75 8.40
CA THR A 314 -2.90 -4.41 8.40
C THR A 314 -2.00 -4.17 7.18
N LYS A 315 -1.75 -5.19 6.36
CA LYS A 315 -0.90 -5.16 5.17
C LYS A 315 -1.28 -6.26 4.17
N ALA A 316 -0.81 -6.14 2.94
CA ALA A 316 -1.17 -7.03 1.83
C ALA A 316 -0.88 -8.51 2.10
N ASP A 317 0.29 -8.87 2.65
CA ASP A 317 0.64 -10.27 2.92
C ASP A 317 -0.25 -10.93 3.99
N GLU A 318 -0.80 -10.15 4.91
CA GLU A 318 -1.80 -10.63 5.89
C GLU A 318 -3.16 -10.84 5.22
N VAL A 319 -3.56 -9.98 4.27
CA VAL A 319 -4.77 -10.15 3.46
C VAL A 319 -4.67 -11.45 2.67
N GLU A 320 -3.57 -11.66 1.97
CA GLU A 320 -3.30 -12.87 1.17
C GLU A 320 -3.31 -14.13 2.04
N THR A 321 -2.61 -14.10 3.17
CA THR A 321 -2.60 -15.21 4.15
C THR A 321 -4.02 -15.55 4.64
N ALA A 322 -4.81 -14.54 4.98
CA ALA A 322 -6.18 -14.74 5.47
C ALA A 322 -7.09 -15.31 4.38
N THR A 323 -6.93 -14.87 3.14
CA THR A 323 -7.65 -15.37 1.97
C THR A 323 -7.33 -16.84 1.73
N LEU A 324 -6.06 -17.20 1.63
CA LEU A 324 -5.60 -18.59 1.45
C LEU A 324 -6.08 -19.51 2.58
N VAL A 325 -6.03 -19.06 3.84
CA VAL A 325 -6.57 -19.84 4.99
C VAL A 325 -8.07 -20.05 4.84
N GLY A 326 -8.80 -19.05 4.39
CA GLY A 326 -10.23 -19.13 4.12
C GLY A 326 -10.55 -20.12 3.00
N GLU A 327 -9.85 -20.05 1.89
CA GLU A 327 -10.00 -20.97 0.76
C GLU A 327 -9.72 -22.42 1.15
N LYS A 328 -8.64 -22.65 1.90
CA LYS A 328 -8.34 -23.99 2.46
C LYS A 328 -9.45 -24.51 3.36
N ALA A 329 -10.03 -23.65 4.20
CA ALA A 329 -11.13 -24.02 5.08
C ALA A 329 -12.40 -24.35 4.28
N VAL A 330 -12.73 -23.57 3.25
CA VAL A 330 -13.82 -23.82 2.32
C VAL A 330 -13.63 -25.15 1.59
N ALA A 331 -12.44 -25.42 1.04
CA ALA A 331 -12.11 -26.67 0.35
C ALA A 331 -12.25 -27.89 1.28
N LYS A 332 -11.90 -27.77 2.56
CA LYS A 332 -12.09 -28.86 3.53
C LYS A 332 -13.57 -29.16 3.82
N GLU A 333 -14.44 -28.17 3.87
CA GLU A 333 -15.89 -28.38 4.04
C GLU A 333 -16.51 -29.02 2.79
N GLU A 334 -16.07 -28.63 1.58
CA GLU A 334 -16.43 -29.30 0.33
C GLU A 334 -16.02 -30.78 0.35
N LEU A 335 -14.76 -31.05 0.67
CA LEU A 335 -14.22 -32.41 0.76
C LEU A 335 -14.97 -33.27 1.77
N LYS A 336 -15.32 -32.71 2.92
CA LYS A 336 -16.12 -33.39 3.96
C LYS A 336 -17.51 -33.76 3.43
N ALA A 337 -18.18 -32.86 2.71
CA ALA A 337 -19.48 -33.13 2.10
C ALA A 337 -19.38 -34.27 1.05
N ALA A 338 -18.34 -34.27 0.22
CA ALA A 338 -18.07 -35.34 -0.73
C ALA A 338 -17.80 -36.67 -0.03
N ALA A 339 -17.09 -36.68 1.08
CA ALA A 339 -16.85 -37.87 1.89
C ALA A 339 -18.14 -38.42 2.51
N ASP A 340 -18.99 -37.55 3.02
CA ASP A 340 -20.30 -37.96 3.57
C ASP A 340 -21.20 -38.51 2.49
N ASP A 341 -21.21 -37.97 1.28
CA ASP A 341 -21.90 -38.52 0.11
C ASP A 341 -21.41 -39.93 -0.25
N ALA A 342 -20.08 -40.11 -0.34
CA ALA A 342 -19.46 -41.40 -0.62
C ALA A 342 -19.80 -42.45 0.45
N LYS A 343 -19.76 -42.10 1.72
CA LYS A 343 -20.12 -42.99 2.84
C LYS A 343 -21.58 -43.43 2.78
N LYS A 344 -22.49 -42.56 2.40
CA LYS A 344 -23.90 -42.89 2.18
C LYS A 344 -24.09 -43.84 0.98
N ALA A 345 -23.38 -43.62 -0.10
CA ALA A 345 -23.38 -44.51 -1.22
C ALA A 345 -22.89 -45.93 -0.82
N ILE A 346 -21.84 -46.01 0.01
CA ILE A 346 -21.35 -47.28 0.59
C ILE A 346 -22.43 -47.93 1.46
N ASP A 347 -23.07 -47.17 2.33
CA ASP A 347 -24.14 -47.70 3.22
C ASP A 347 -25.34 -48.20 2.42
N ALA A 348 -25.66 -47.57 1.30
CA ALA A 348 -26.75 -47.97 0.40
C ALA A 348 -26.41 -49.21 -0.50
N ASN A 349 -25.16 -49.65 -0.52
CA ASN A 349 -24.72 -50.77 -1.34
C ASN A 349 -25.09 -52.12 -0.70
N ASP A 350 -26.16 -52.76 -1.17
CA ASP A 350 -26.69 -54.03 -0.64
C ASP A 350 -25.79 -55.25 -0.94
N ASN A 351 -24.78 -55.12 -1.80
CA ASN A 351 -23.86 -56.22 -2.12
C ASN A 351 -22.67 -56.31 -1.15
N LEU A 352 -22.50 -55.34 -0.22
CA LEU A 352 -21.44 -55.34 0.78
C LEU A 352 -21.97 -55.80 2.16
N THR A 353 -21.17 -56.61 2.84
CA THR A 353 -21.40 -56.92 4.26
C THR A 353 -21.14 -55.69 5.15
N PRO A 354 -21.67 -55.69 6.40
CA PRO A 354 -21.37 -54.63 7.34
C PRO A 354 -19.87 -54.39 7.58
N GLU A 355 -19.08 -55.45 7.59
CA GLU A 355 -17.61 -55.38 7.75
C GLU A 355 -16.93 -54.75 6.52
N GLU A 356 -17.37 -55.14 5.30
CA GLU A 356 -16.86 -54.55 4.05
C GLU A 356 -17.24 -53.05 3.93
N LYS A 357 -18.45 -52.67 4.36
CA LYS A 357 -18.87 -51.27 4.43
C LYS A 357 -18.00 -50.50 5.41
N ALA A 358 -17.68 -51.04 6.58
CA ALA A 358 -16.81 -50.40 7.55
C ALA A 358 -15.40 -50.16 6.94
N VAL A 359 -14.79 -51.18 6.35
CA VAL A 359 -13.48 -51.07 5.69
C VAL A 359 -13.51 -50.04 4.55
N ALA A 360 -14.56 -50.00 3.74
CA ALA A 360 -14.69 -49.02 2.67
C ALA A 360 -14.83 -47.57 3.19
N LYS A 361 -15.58 -47.36 4.28
CA LYS A 361 -15.70 -46.05 4.92
C LYS A 361 -14.39 -45.60 5.59
N ASP A 362 -13.66 -46.54 6.21
CA ASP A 362 -12.31 -46.24 6.77
C ASP A 362 -11.33 -45.85 5.64
N ALA A 363 -11.45 -46.43 4.46
CA ALA A 363 -10.65 -46.03 3.29
C ALA A 363 -11.02 -44.61 2.82
N VAL A 364 -12.31 -44.23 2.82
CA VAL A 364 -12.73 -42.84 2.52
C VAL A 364 -12.11 -41.88 3.53
N ASP A 365 -12.16 -42.20 4.83
CA ASP A 365 -11.57 -41.34 5.87
C ASP A 365 -10.04 -41.18 5.72
N ALA A 366 -9.36 -42.28 5.30
CA ALA A 366 -7.91 -42.23 5.03
C ALA A 366 -7.58 -41.31 3.82
N GLU A 367 -8.39 -41.35 2.76
CA GLU A 367 -8.20 -40.44 1.61
C GLU A 367 -8.54 -39.00 1.95
N VAL A 368 -9.57 -38.76 2.77
CA VAL A 368 -9.88 -37.40 3.31
C VAL A 368 -8.70 -36.83 4.11
N ALA A 369 -8.08 -37.68 4.96
CA ALA A 369 -6.91 -37.23 5.72
C ALA A 369 -5.76 -36.82 4.81
N LYS A 370 -5.44 -37.62 3.79
CA LYS A 370 -4.39 -37.29 2.79
C LYS A 370 -4.71 -35.99 2.02
N ALA A 371 -6.00 -35.86 1.60
CA ALA A 371 -6.42 -34.65 0.88
C ALA A 371 -6.36 -33.40 1.76
N ASN A 372 -6.72 -33.50 3.05
CA ASN A 372 -6.56 -32.41 4.00
C ASN A 372 -5.09 -32.04 4.19
N ASP A 373 -4.19 -33.01 4.29
CA ASP A 373 -2.74 -32.76 4.35
C ASP A 373 -2.24 -32.03 3.09
N ALA A 374 -2.76 -32.41 1.91
CA ALA A 374 -2.42 -31.73 0.66
C ALA A 374 -2.98 -30.31 0.59
N ILE A 375 -4.22 -30.08 1.05
CA ILE A 375 -4.82 -28.75 1.15
C ILE A 375 -3.99 -27.86 2.10
N ASP A 376 -3.57 -28.39 3.25
CA ASP A 376 -2.76 -27.65 4.21
C ASP A 376 -1.38 -27.28 3.64
N ALA A 377 -0.80 -28.16 2.82
CA ALA A 377 0.50 -27.93 2.19
C ALA A 377 0.45 -27.02 0.95
N ALA A 378 -0.74 -26.73 0.39
CA ALA A 378 -0.87 -25.80 -0.73
C ALA A 378 -0.41 -24.38 -0.32
N THR A 379 0.21 -23.67 -1.25
CA THR A 379 0.73 -22.29 -1.05
C THR A 379 0.06 -21.38 -2.05
#